data_b239655795905839e2654c61db339be0
#
_entry.id   b239655795905839e2654c61db339be0
#
_cell.length_a   1.000
_cell.length_b   1.000
_cell.length_c   1.000
_cell.angle_alpha   90.00
_cell.angle_beta   90.00
_cell.angle_gamma   90.00
#
_symmetry.space_group_name_H-M   'P 1'
#
loop_
_entity.id
_entity.type
_entity.pdbx_description
1 polymer ?
#
loop_
_entity_poly.entity_id
_entity_poly.type
_entity_poly.pdbx_seq_one_letter_code
_entity_poly.pdbx_strand_id
1 'polypeptide(L)'
;KFNQPIPVSGNLPYQLQQTLDGADSQLRVNSSLKGAAIDLPAPFGLATNESRDSVLRMTLQGAEKRYWFDYGNLASLTFAAPDGKLETGRGELYLGAGAASLPTSKGLRVRGVLSELDVAPWQAVVERYAGKDVGGSAQQLLSSADFKIGKLIAMGTQLDQVRLQMNR
;
A
#
# COMPACT_ATOMS: atom_id res chain seq x y z
N LYS A 1 14.07 9.33 -10.94
CA LYS A 1 12.88 9.52 -11.82
C LYS A 1 12.15 8.20 -11.89
N PHE A 2 10.97 8.12 -11.28
CA PHE A 2 10.08 6.97 -11.47
C PHE A 2 9.57 7.04 -12.93
N ASN A 3 10.03 6.14 -13.75
CA ASN A 3 9.68 6.09 -15.19
C ASN A 3 8.54 5.09 -15.48
N GLN A 4 7.87 4.63 -14.42
CA GLN A 4 6.73 3.70 -14.54
C GLN A 4 5.42 4.49 -14.36
N PRO A 5 4.41 4.22 -15.19
CA PRO A 5 3.10 4.85 -15.01
C PRO A 5 2.51 4.41 -13.67
N ILE A 6 2.25 5.38 -12.81
CA ILE A 6 1.48 5.14 -11.59
C ILE A 6 0.05 4.75 -12.03
N PRO A 7 -0.60 3.73 -11.43
CA PRO A 7 -1.94 3.29 -11.83
C PRO A 7 -3.02 4.27 -11.36
N VAL A 8 -2.74 5.57 -11.40
CA VAL A 8 -3.64 6.63 -10.94
C VAL A 8 -3.71 7.70 -12.01
N SER A 9 -4.92 8.09 -12.39
CA SER A 9 -5.20 9.17 -13.35
C SER A 9 -6.36 10.04 -12.87
N GLY A 10 -6.59 11.18 -13.54
CA GLY A 10 -7.65 12.12 -13.19
C GLY A 10 -7.21 13.19 -12.20
N ASN A 11 -8.19 13.89 -11.64
CA ASN A 11 -7.99 14.96 -10.66
C ASN A 11 -8.72 14.59 -9.36
N LEU A 12 -8.11 14.92 -8.24
CA LEU A 12 -8.72 14.64 -6.94
C LEU A 12 -8.70 15.88 -6.04
N PRO A 13 -9.78 16.12 -5.27
CA PRO A 13 -9.75 17.12 -4.22
C PRO A 13 -8.91 16.62 -3.06
N TYR A 14 -8.13 17.50 -2.46
CA TYR A 14 -7.38 17.19 -1.25
C TYR A 14 -7.37 18.36 -0.28
N GLN A 15 -7.21 18.04 0.98
CA GLN A 15 -6.94 18.98 2.05
C GLN A 15 -5.56 18.68 2.62
N LEU A 16 -4.72 19.72 2.68
CA LEU A 16 -3.39 19.64 3.22
C LEU A 16 -3.34 20.39 4.55
N GLN A 17 -2.86 19.71 5.57
CA GLN A 17 -2.63 20.25 6.91
C GLN A 17 -1.20 20.04 7.30
N GLN A 18 -0.53 21.11 7.70
CA GLN A 18 0.82 21.07 8.24
C GLN A 18 0.80 21.46 9.71
N THR A 19 1.39 20.63 10.54
CA THR A 19 1.64 20.93 11.95
C THR A 19 3.13 21.14 12.11
N LEU A 20 3.53 22.27 12.69
CA LEU A 20 4.93 22.61 12.99
C LEU A 20 5.10 22.57 14.50
N ASP A 21 5.71 21.51 15.00
CA ASP A 21 5.98 21.30 16.43
C ASP A 21 7.36 20.62 16.60
N GLY A 22 8.40 21.39 16.31
CA GLY A 22 9.76 20.89 16.40
C GLY A 22 9.95 19.52 15.74
N ALA A 23 10.41 18.54 16.50
CA ALA A 23 10.66 17.18 16.02
C ALA A 23 9.37 16.44 15.60
N ASP A 24 8.22 16.83 16.12
CA ASP A 24 6.91 16.21 15.83
C ASP A 24 6.17 16.89 14.66
N SER A 25 6.87 17.73 13.90
CA SER A 25 6.33 18.37 12.71
C SER A 25 5.84 17.35 11.69
N GLN A 26 4.59 17.49 11.24
CA GLN A 26 3.92 16.51 10.37
C GLN A 26 3.19 17.21 9.23
N LEU A 27 3.11 16.51 8.11
CA LEU A 27 2.21 16.80 6.99
C LEU A 27 1.09 15.75 6.97
N ARG A 28 -0.14 16.21 6.79
CA ARG A 28 -1.31 15.38 6.60
C ARG A 28 -2.04 15.80 5.33
N VAL A 29 -2.36 14.84 4.49
CA VAL A 29 -3.17 15.03 3.29
C VAL A 29 -4.39 14.13 3.39
N ASN A 30 -5.57 14.70 3.32
CA ASN A 30 -6.84 13.97 3.26
C ASN A 30 -7.45 14.14 1.87
N SER A 31 -8.00 13.08 1.32
CA SER A 31 -8.72 13.10 0.04
C SER A 31 -9.82 12.06 0.06
N SER A 32 -10.95 12.38 -0.58
CA SER A 32 -11.99 11.41 -0.90
C SER A 32 -11.68 10.61 -2.18
N LEU A 33 -10.60 10.93 -2.88
CA LEU A 33 -10.21 10.40 -4.18
C LEU A 33 -11.27 10.50 -5.28
N LYS A 34 -12.38 11.23 -5.05
CA LYS A 34 -13.43 11.44 -6.05
C LYS A 34 -12.86 12.19 -7.25
N GLY A 35 -13.02 11.63 -8.44
CA GLY A 35 -12.46 12.18 -9.69
C GLY A 35 -11.12 11.56 -10.09
N ALA A 36 -10.49 10.75 -9.23
CA ALA A 36 -9.37 9.91 -9.59
C ALA A 36 -9.85 8.53 -10.05
N ALA A 37 -9.15 7.95 -11.02
CA ALA A 37 -9.27 6.54 -11.36
C ALA A 37 -8.02 5.80 -10.89
N ILE A 38 -8.21 4.64 -10.26
CA ILE A 38 -7.12 3.75 -9.85
C ILE A 38 -7.29 2.45 -10.64
N ASP A 39 -6.37 2.23 -11.58
CA ASP A 39 -6.37 1.06 -12.48
C ASP A 39 -5.71 -0.14 -11.79
N LEU A 40 -6.39 -0.66 -10.78
CA LEU A 40 -6.06 -1.89 -10.09
C LEU A 40 -7.27 -2.82 -10.06
N PRO A 41 -7.05 -4.15 -9.97
CA PRO A 41 -8.15 -5.09 -9.79
C PRO A 41 -8.88 -4.90 -8.46
N ALA A 42 -10.11 -5.39 -8.40
CA ALA A 42 -10.87 -5.43 -7.16
C ALA A 42 -10.09 -6.14 -6.04
N PRO A 43 -10.23 -5.67 -4.79
CA PRO A 43 -11.06 -4.56 -4.33
C PRO A 43 -10.36 -3.18 -4.37
N PHE A 44 -9.13 -3.08 -4.89
CA PHE A 44 -8.27 -1.91 -4.77
C PHE A 44 -8.47 -0.88 -5.88
N GLY A 45 -9.13 -1.22 -6.96
CA GLY A 45 -9.49 -0.29 -8.03
C GLY A 45 -10.47 0.79 -7.54
N LEU A 46 -10.54 1.91 -8.30
CA LEU A 46 -11.47 2.99 -8.06
C LEU A 46 -11.87 3.61 -9.40
N ALA A 47 -13.16 3.74 -9.67
CA ALA A 47 -13.64 4.48 -10.82
C ALA A 47 -13.77 5.98 -10.49
N THR A 48 -13.70 6.85 -11.51
CA THR A 48 -13.73 8.32 -11.33
C THR A 48 -15.00 8.86 -10.66
N ASN A 49 -16.11 8.13 -10.77
CA ASN A 49 -17.40 8.46 -10.15
C ASN A 49 -17.55 7.93 -8.71
N GLU A 50 -16.62 7.09 -8.27
CA GLU A 50 -16.57 6.55 -6.92
C GLU A 50 -15.75 7.46 -6.00
N SER A 51 -15.89 7.24 -4.70
CA SER A 51 -15.08 7.92 -3.68
C SER A 51 -14.53 6.92 -2.68
N ARG A 52 -13.35 7.23 -2.17
CA ARG A 52 -12.72 6.45 -1.11
C ARG A 52 -11.86 7.37 -0.25
N ASP A 53 -12.23 7.52 0.99
CA ASP A 53 -11.47 8.35 1.91
C ASP A 53 -10.06 7.80 2.09
N SER A 54 -9.08 8.67 1.92
CA SER A 54 -7.68 8.33 2.03
C SER A 54 -6.92 9.39 2.79
N VAL A 55 -5.99 8.95 3.61
CA VAL A 55 -5.19 9.81 4.46
C VAL A 55 -3.73 9.45 4.30
N LEU A 56 -2.91 10.41 3.92
CA LEU A 56 -1.45 10.31 3.96
C LEU A 56 -0.95 11.20 5.10
N ARG A 57 -0.09 10.66 5.94
CA ARG A 57 0.66 11.40 6.97
C ARG A 57 2.14 11.13 6.81
N MET A 58 2.97 12.13 7.06
CA MET A 58 4.42 11.97 7.08
C MET A 58 5.07 12.93 8.07
N THR A 59 6.17 12.50 8.68
CA THR A 59 7.02 13.39 9.48
C THR A 59 7.82 14.31 8.58
N LEU A 60 7.92 15.59 8.95
CA LEU A 60 8.70 16.58 8.21
C LEU A 60 10.15 16.66 8.70
N GLN A 61 10.38 16.35 9.98
CA GLN A 61 11.69 16.45 10.62
C GLN A 61 12.11 15.11 11.23
N GLY A 62 13.33 15.05 11.76
CA GLY A 62 13.91 13.86 12.35
C GLY A 62 14.74 13.03 11.37
N ALA A 63 15.65 12.23 11.92
CA ALA A 63 16.53 11.35 11.15
C ALA A 63 15.76 10.14 10.55
N GLU A 64 14.70 9.70 11.19
CA GLU A 64 13.81 8.66 10.68
C GLU A 64 12.55 9.30 10.11
N LYS A 65 12.37 9.23 8.80
CA LYS A 65 11.13 9.67 8.13
C LYS A 65 10.08 8.60 8.27
N ARG A 66 8.90 8.97 8.77
CA ARG A 66 7.77 8.07 8.96
C ARG A 66 6.64 8.46 8.03
N TYR A 67 6.01 7.44 7.47
CA TYR A 67 4.89 7.54 6.54
C TYR A 67 3.75 6.65 7.03
N TRP A 68 2.54 7.17 6.94
CA TRP A 68 1.29 6.43 7.17
C TRP A 68 0.36 6.73 6.03
N PHE A 69 -0.23 5.71 5.49
CA PHE A 69 -1.21 5.84 4.42
C PHE A 69 -2.38 4.91 4.68
N ASP A 70 -3.59 5.47 4.69
CA ASP A 70 -4.83 4.72 4.80
C ASP A 70 -5.62 4.88 3.51
N TYR A 71 -6.08 3.78 2.94
CA TYR A 71 -6.88 3.71 1.73
C TYR A 71 -8.25 3.12 2.06
N GLY A 72 -9.15 3.96 2.52
CA GLY A 72 -10.43 3.54 3.08
C GLY A 72 -10.21 2.50 4.20
N ASN A 73 -11.00 1.45 4.13
CA ASN A 73 -10.86 0.25 4.97
C ASN A 73 -10.20 -0.94 4.22
N LEU A 74 -9.54 -0.68 3.10
CA LEU A 74 -8.97 -1.71 2.24
C LEU A 74 -7.47 -1.90 2.42
N ALA A 75 -6.76 -0.85 2.77
CA ALA A 75 -5.33 -0.95 3.03
C ALA A 75 -4.87 0.12 4.03
N SER A 76 -3.90 -0.24 4.84
CA SER A 76 -3.18 0.66 5.73
C SER A 76 -1.68 0.38 5.62
N LEU A 77 -0.88 1.43 5.50
CA LEU A 77 0.58 1.34 5.44
C LEU A 77 1.18 2.16 6.58
N THR A 78 2.15 1.59 7.25
CA THR A 78 3.07 2.30 8.14
C THR A 78 4.49 1.97 7.72
N PHE A 79 5.31 2.98 7.49
CA PHE A 79 6.69 2.79 7.04
C PHE A 79 7.61 3.82 7.70
N ALA A 80 8.80 3.38 8.09
CA ALA A 80 9.85 4.23 8.63
C ALA A 80 11.14 4.05 7.82
N ALA A 81 11.69 5.16 7.35
CA ALA A 81 12.89 5.22 6.52
C ALA A 81 13.99 6.00 7.24
N PRO A 82 15.01 5.34 7.82
CA PRO A 82 16.18 6.00 8.39
C PRO A 82 16.88 6.83 7.32
N ASP A 83 17.23 8.07 7.64
CA ASP A 83 17.85 9.04 6.72
C ASP A 83 17.10 9.20 5.37
N GLY A 84 15.80 8.89 5.36
CA GLY A 84 14.99 8.90 4.14
C GLY A 84 15.28 7.78 3.14
N LYS A 85 16.11 6.79 3.50
CA LYS A 85 16.49 5.67 2.64
C LYS A 85 15.49 4.54 2.75
N LEU A 86 14.71 4.32 1.70
CA LEU A 86 13.66 3.30 1.67
C LEU A 86 14.22 1.87 1.79
N GLU A 87 15.38 1.60 1.20
CA GLU A 87 16.03 0.29 1.17
C GLU A 87 16.48 -0.22 2.56
N THR A 88 16.67 0.69 3.51
CA THR A 88 17.01 0.36 4.89
C THR A 88 15.81 0.47 5.84
N GLY A 89 14.66 0.80 5.28
CA GLY A 89 13.44 1.03 6.02
C GLY A 89 12.80 -0.24 6.59
N ARG A 90 11.76 -0.01 7.35
CA ARG A 90 10.91 -1.04 7.93
C ARG A 90 9.46 -0.59 7.89
N GLY A 91 8.56 -1.50 7.65
CA GLY A 91 7.16 -1.15 7.55
C GLY A 91 6.23 -2.34 7.47
N GLU A 92 4.96 -2.04 7.55
CA GLU A 92 3.90 -3.00 7.34
C GLU A 92 2.85 -2.41 6.40
N LEU A 93 2.46 -3.21 5.42
CA LEU A 93 1.25 -3.02 4.63
C LEU A 93 0.21 -4.01 5.13
N TYR A 94 -0.90 -3.50 5.63
CA TYR A 94 -2.04 -4.32 6.02
C TYR A 94 -3.14 -4.18 4.98
N LEU A 95 -3.61 -5.30 4.43
CA LEU A 95 -4.69 -5.36 3.43
C LEU A 95 -5.98 -5.84 4.09
N GLY A 96 -7.07 -5.10 3.87
CA GLY A 96 -8.36 -5.32 4.50
C GLY A 96 -8.66 -4.34 5.64
N ALA A 97 -9.73 -4.60 6.38
CA ALA A 97 -10.20 -3.75 7.47
C ALA A 97 -9.32 -3.93 8.72
N GLY A 98 -8.22 -3.19 8.78
CA GLY A 98 -7.30 -3.20 9.92
C GLY A 98 -6.26 -2.08 9.79
N ALA A 99 -5.40 -1.96 10.77
CA ALA A 99 -4.35 -0.96 10.80
C ALA A 99 -2.97 -1.63 10.73
N ALA A 100 -2.07 -1.03 9.95
CA ALA A 100 -0.67 -1.42 9.92
C ALA A 100 0.04 -0.99 11.20
N SER A 101 0.96 -1.82 11.66
CA SER A 101 1.82 -1.55 12.81
C SER A 101 3.29 -1.50 12.39
N LEU A 102 4.06 -0.56 12.92
CA LEU A 102 5.48 -0.44 12.57
C LEU A 102 6.28 -1.61 13.17
N PRO A 103 6.87 -2.50 12.35
CA PRO A 103 7.69 -3.60 12.85
C PRO A 103 9.05 -3.09 13.38
N THR A 104 9.71 -3.90 14.19
CA THR A 104 11.07 -3.62 14.68
C THR A 104 12.14 -4.08 13.67
N SER A 105 11.86 -5.12 12.90
CA SER A 105 12.78 -5.68 11.89
C SER A 105 12.74 -4.87 10.58
N LYS A 106 13.85 -4.83 9.89
CA LYS A 106 13.96 -4.23 8.54
C LYS A 106 13.07 -4.95 7.52
N GLY A 107 12.72 -4.22 6.48
CA GLY A 107 11.93 -4.72 5.36
C GLY A 107 10.44 -4.41 5.49
N LEU A 108 9.71 -4.78 4.48
CA LEU A 108 8.26 -4.61 4.40
C LEU A 108 7.57 -5.93 4.72
N ARG A 109 6.78 -5.93 5.77
CA ARG A 109 5.87 -7.01 6.09
C ARG A 109 4.51 -6.73 5.46
N VAL A 110 3.95 -7.70 4.76
CA VAL A 110 2.60 -7.58 4.19
C VAL A 110 1.68 -8.56 4.87
N ARG A 111 0.60 -8.06 5.48
CA ARG A 111 -0.39 -8.90 6.16
C ARG A 111 -1.79 -8.49 5.75
N GLY A 112 -2.76 -9.34 5.99
CA GLY A 112 -4.13 -8.93 5.77
C GLY A 112 -5.15 -10.04 5.88
N VAL A 113 -6.41 -9.58 5.82
CA VAL A 113 -7.59 -10.43 5.73
C VAL A 113 -8.44 -9.88 4.58
N LEU A 114 -8.53 -10.64 3.50
CA LEU A 114 -9.34 -10.31 2.34
C LEU A 114 -10.56 -11.23 2.29
N SER A 115 -11.73 -10.68 2.04
CA SER A 115 -12.94 -11.47 1.85
C SER A 115 -12.87 -12.32 0.58
N GLU A 116 -12.36 -11.71 -0.49
CA GLU A 116 -12.22 -12.36 -1.80
C GLU A 116 -10.96 -11.82 -2.51
N LEU A 117 -10.30 -12.69 -3.28
CA LEU A 117 -9.21 -12.34 -4.19
C LEU A 117 -9.30 -13.18 -5.46
N ASP A 118 -9.47 -12.52 -6.60
CA ASP A 118 -9.29 -13.13 -7.91
C ASP A 118 -7.88 -12.86 -8.42
N VAL A 119 -7.09 -13.91 -8.63
CA VAL A 119 -5.69 -13.80 -9.03
C VAL A 119 -5.51 -13.41 -10.49
N ALA A 120 -6.45 -13.79 -11.37
CA ALA A 120 -6.28 -13.62 -12.81
C ALA A 120 -6.08 -12.15 -13.23
N PRO A 121 -6.87 -11.16 -12.76
CA PRO A 121 -6.63 -9.76 -13.09
C PRO A 121 -5.30 -9.21 -12.57
N TRP A 122 -4.77 -9.78 -11.46
CA TRP A 122 -3.50 -9.34 -10.87
C TRP A 122 -2.28 -9.78 -11.68
N GLN A 123 -2.37 -10.82 -12.49
CA GLN A 123 -1.28 -11.24 -13.37
C GLN A 123 -0.89 -10.12 -14.33
N ALA A 124 -1.85 -9.44 -14.95
CA ALA A 124 -1.60 -8.30 -15.84
C ALA A 124 -0.95 -7.12 -15.11
N VAL A 125 -1.33 -6.88 -13.84
CA VAL A 125 -0.70 -5.85 -13.01
C VAL A 125 0.76 -6.22 -12.71
N VAL A 126 1.00 -7.46 -12.30
CA VAL A 126 2.36 -7.96 -12.03
C VAL A 126 3.23 -7.84 -13.28
N GLU A 127 2.75 -8.27 -14.45
CA GLU A 127 3.49 -8.16 -15.72
C GLU A 127 3.80 -6.70 -16.08
N ARG A 128 2.85 -5.78 -15.88
CA ARG A 128 3.03 -4.34 -16.12
C ARG A 128 4.11 -3.72 -15.24
N TYR A 129 4.18 -4.14 -13.98
CA TYR A 129 5.08 -3.55 -12.97
C TYR A 129 6.31 -4.41 -12.64
N ALA A 130 6.40 -5.65 -13.13
CA ALA A 130 7.58 -6.51 -12.99
C ALA A 130 8.75 -6.12 -13.91
N GLY A 131 8.65 -4.99 -14.62
CA GLY A 131 9.72 -4.44 -15.46
C GLY A 131 11.01 -4.24 -14.68
N LYS A 132 12.13 -4.40 -15.36
CA LYS A 132 13.51 -4.70 -14.90
C LYS A 132 14.08 -3.85 -13.74
N ASP A 133 13.49 -2.71 -13.39
CA ASP A 133 14.09 -1.77 -12.41
C ASP A 133 13.31 -1.60 -11.10
N VAL A 134 12.02 -1.96 -11.05
CA VAL A 134 11.17 -1.79 -9.85
C VAL A 134 11.00 -3.10 -9.08
N GLY A 135 10.97 -4.22 -9.78
CA GLY A 135 10.79 -5.55 -9.16
C GLY A 135 11.94 -5.92 -8.22
N GLY A 136 13.17 -5.53 -8.53
CA GLY A 136 14.33 -5.84 -7.71
C GLY A 136 14.30 -5.17 -6.34
N SER A 137 14.01 -3.88 -6.28
CA SER A 137 14.00 -3.12 -5.01
C SER A 137 12.80 -3.47 -4.14
N ALA A 138 11.60 -3.61 -4.71
CA ALA A 138 10.40 -3.97 -3.96
C ALA A 138 10.45 -5.42 -3.44
N GLN A 139 10.95 -6.35 -4.27
CA GLN A 139 11.16 -7.74 -3.85
C GLN A 139 12.23 -7.86 -2.75
N GLN A 140 13.28 -7.05 -2.79
CA GLN A 140 14.32 -7.02 -1.76
C GLN A 140 13.79 -6.45 -0.44
N LEU A 141 12.85 -5.51 -0.48
CA LEU A 141 12.21 -4.96 0.71
C LEU A 141 11.24 -5.94 1.37
N LEU A 142 10.57 -6.80 0.59
CA LEU A 142 9.59 -7.74 1.14
C LEU A 142 10.26 -8.76 2.04
N SER A 143 9.98 -8.69 3.34
CA SER A 143 10.52 -9.58 4.37
C SER A 143 9.60 -10.74 4.72
N SER A 144 8.29 -10.52 4.71
CA SER A 144 7.30 -11.57 4.96
C SER A 144 5.93 -11.20 4.41
N ALA A 145 5.12 -12.21 4.14
CA ALA A 145 3.71 -12.07 3.80
C ALA A 145 2.87 -13.09 4.57
N ASP A 146 1.73 -12.66 5.11
CA ASP A 146 0.76 -13.52 5.81
C ASP A 146 -0.67 -13.02 5.51
N PHE A 147 -1.37 -13.71 4.63
CA PHE A 147 -2.72 -13.37 4.22
C PHE A 147 -3.71 -14.45 4.58
N LYS A 148 -4.88 -14.03 5.06
CA LYS A 148 -6.07 -14.85 5.13
C LYS A 148 -7.05 -14.37 4.06
N ILE A 149 -7.52 -15.28 3.23
CA ILE A 149 -8.41 -14.99 2.11
C ILE A 149 -9.63 -15.87 2.27
N GLY A 150 -10.80 -15.25 2.40
CA GLY A 150 -12.07 -15.97 2.54
C GLY A 150 -12.37 -16.80 1.29
N LYS A 151 -12.22 -16.20 0.11
CA LYS A 151 -12.46 -16.83 -1.18
C LYS A 151 -11.35 -16.46 -2.15
N LEU A 152 -10.54 -17.42 -2.54
CA LEU A 152 -9.49 -17.27 -3.55
C LEU A 152 -9.95 -17.87 -4.87
N ILE A 153 -9.94 -17.08 -5.94
CA ILE A 153 -10.21 -17.53 -7.29
C ILE A 153 -8.90 -17.60 -8.06
N ALA A 154 -8.48 -18.78 -8.46
CA ALA A 154 -7.25 -19.03 -9.19
C ALA A 154 -7.46 -20.08 -10.25
N MET A 155 -7.02 -19.82 -11.50
CA MET A 155 -7.12 -20.76 -12.63
C MET A 155 -8.53 -21.33 -12.84
N GLY A 156 -9.57 -20.50 -12.64
CA GLY A 156 -10.96 -20.92 -12.75
C GLY A 156 -11.48 -21.80 -11.60
N THR A 157 -10.68 -22.01 -10.58
CA THR A 157 -11.04 -22.78 -9.37
C THR A 157 -11.22 -21.85 -8.19
N GLN A 158 -12.25 -22.09 -7.40
CA GLN A 158 -12.49 -21.42 -6.13
C GLN A 158 -11.94 -22.25 -4.98
N LEU A 159 -11.18 -21.60 -4.10
CA LEU A 159 -10.68 -22.16 -2.85
C LEU A 159 -11.17 -21.28 -1.70
N ASP A 160 -11.75 -21.88 -0.67
CA ASP A 160 -12.26 -21.16 0.48
C ASP A 160 -11.28 -21.24 1.68
N GLN A 161 -11.27 -20.18 2.50
CA GLN A 161 -10.48 -20.09 3.75
C GLN A 161 -8.98 -20.36 3.55
N VAL A 162 -8.40 -19.74 2.53
CA VAL A 162 -6.98 -19.92 2.19
C VAL A 162 -6.11 -19.04 3.09
N ARG A 163 -5.00 -19.57 3.57
CA ARG A 163 -3.91 -18.82 4.20
C ARG A 163 -2.64 -18.95 3.38
N LEU A 164 -2.06 -17.83 2.99
CA LEU A 164 -0.80 -17.74 2.28
C LEU A 164 0.25 -17.16 3.23
N GLN A 165 1.36 -17.87 3.41
CA GLN A 165 2.47 -17.41 4.23
C GLN A 165 3.78 -17.51 3.45
N MET A 166 4.58 -16.45 3.55
CA MET A 166 5.94 -16.39 3.01
C MET A 166 6.83 -15.72 4.04
N ASN A 167 7.94 -16.32 4.34
CA ASN A 167 9.02 -15.75 5.16
C ASN A 167 10.31 -15.80 4.33
N ARG A 168 11.10 -14.75 4.47
CA ARG A 168 12.40 -14.62 3.81
C ARG A 168 13.52 -14.53 4.83
#